data_96223daf3807d7b08ef08b4141d96d1b
#
_entry.id   96223daf3807d7b08ef08b4141d96d1b
#
_cell.length_a   1.000
_cell.length_b   1.000
_cell.length_c   1.000
_cell.angle_alpha   90.00
_cell.angle_beta   90.00
_cell.angle_gamma   90.00
#
_symmetry.space_group_name_H-M   'P 1'
#
loop_
_entity.id
_entity.type
_entity.pdbx_description
1 polymer ?
#
loop_
_entity_poly.entity_id
_entity_poly.type
_entity_poly.pdbx_seq_one_letter_code
_entity_poly.pdbx_strand_id
1 'polypeptide(L)'
;MSFKKIIAIVLSVLILLSLLIFGFVRYLDTNRDIIISEAKIATGVDSQMLPIKVTNFFPKNTEKISAWISWRNAKINTQLLVKWHYVTDDIPIYDYSLTIPKKEGVANVVLAMPEGKSLPSGLYKVDILLGKKRLIKTLTFEIQ
;
A
#
# COMPACT_ATOMS: atom_id res chain seq x y z
N MET A 1 -30.09 13.61 -49.30
CA MET A 1 -29.89 14.21 -47.97
C MET A 1 -29.00 15.44 -48.14
N SER A 2 -29.36 16.56 -47.51
CA SER A 2 -28.56 17.79 -47.60
C SER A 2 -27.19 17.63 -46.92
N PHE A 3 -26.11 18.14 -47.51
CA PHE A 3 -24.75 18.11 -46.98
C PHE A 3 -24.67 18.57 -45.51
N LYS A 4 -25.46 19.59 -45.16
CA LYS A 4 -25.60 20.08 -43.78
C LYS A 4 -26.15 19.02 -42.82
N LYS A 5 -27.06 18.17 -43.24
CA LYS A 5 -27.62 17.06 -42.41
C LYS A 5 -26.58 15.96 -42.18
N ILE A 6 -25.76 15.66 -43.20
CA ILE A 6 -24.68 14.68 -43.07
C ILE A 6 -23.66 15.15 -42.06
N ILE A 7 -23.22 16.42 -42.12
CA ILE A 7 -22.29 17.00 -41.17
C ILE A 7 -22.84 16.96 -39.73
N ALA A 8 -24.12 17.31 -39.57
CA ALA A 8 -24.75 17.29 -38.23
C ALA A 8 -24.79 15.87 -37.62
N ILE A 9 -25.09 14.86 -38.47
CA ILE A 9 -25.10 13.45 -38.02
C ILE A 9 -23.69 12.99 -37.64
N VAL A 10 -22.68 13.28 -38.47
CA VAL A 10 -21.29 12.92 -38.17
C VAL A 10 -20.81 13.56 -36.89
N LEU A 11 -21.13 14.85 -36.69
CA LEU A 11 -20.73 15.59 -35.47
C LEU A 11 -21.40 14.99 -34.23
N SER A 12 -22.69 14.66 -34.30
CA SER A 12 -23.41 14.04 -33.17
C SER A 12 -22.88 12.66 -32.83
N VAL A 13 -22.50 11.85 -33.83
CA VAL A 13 -21.86 10.54 -33.58
C VAL A 13 -20.49 10.68 -32.91
N LEU A 14 -19.67 11.65 -33.34
CA LEU A 14 -18.38 11.92 -32.75
C LEU A 14 -18.49 12.37 -31.28
N ILE A 15 -19.46 13.24 -30.97
CA ILE A 15 -19.71 13.67 -29.59
C ILE A 15 -20.16 12.48 -28.74
N LEU A 16 -21.07 11.65 -29.24
CA LEU A 16 -21.54 10.47 -28.51
C LEU A 16 -20.39 9.49 -28.23
N LEU A 17 -19.54 9.26 -29.24
CA LEU A 17 -18.37 8.38 -29.09
C LEU A 17 -17.38 8.92 -28.06
N SER A 18 -17.13 10.23 -28.07
CA SER A 18 -16.24 10.87 -27.08
C SER A 18 -16.77 10.77 -25.64
N LEU A 19 -18.09 10.91 -25.47
CA LEU A 19 -18.74 10.74 -24.15
C LEU A 19 -18.66 9.29 -23.66
N LEU A 20 -18.84 8.31 -24.55
CA LEU A 20 -18.71 6.89 -24.21
C LEU A 20 -17.28 6.55 -23.81
N ILE A 21 -16.27 7.01 -24.56
CA ILE A 21 -14.85 6.80 -24.23
C ILE A 21 -14.52 7.45 -22.89
N PHE A 22 -14.96 8.68 -22.67
CA PHE A 22 -14.73 9.38 -21.42
C PHE A 22 -15.39 8.66 -20.22
N GLY A 23 -16.65 8.21 -20.39
CA GLY A 23 -17.35 7.43 -19.36
C GLY A 23 -16.66 6.12 -19.06
N PHE A 24 -16.18 5.41 -20.11
CA PHE A 24 -15.44 4.16 -19.93
C PHE A 24 -14.10 4.34 -19.22
N VAL A 25 -13.34 5.38 -19.58
CA VAL A 25 -12.07 5.70 -18.90
C VAL A 25 -12.33 6.04 -17.42
N ARG A 26 -13.38 6.82 -17.13
CA ARG A 26 -13.79 7.13 -15.75
C ARG A 26 -14.22 5.87 -14.98
N TYR A 27 -14.96 4.98 -15.61
CA TYR A 27 -15.36 3.70 -15.00
C TYR A 27 -14.16 2.84 -14.63
N LEU A 28 -13.18 2.69 -15.54
CA LEU A 28 -11.95 1.95 -15.27
C LEU A 28 -11.14 2.58 -14.14
N ASP A 29 -11.07 3.90 -14.09
CA ASP A 29 -10.33 4.60 -13.02
C ASP A 29 -11.04 4.48 -11.66
N THR A 30 -12.38 4.41 -11.66
CA THR A 30 -13.18 4.24 -10.45
C THR A 30 -13.05 2.84 -9.85
N ASN A 31 -12.86 1.81 -10.68
CA ASN A 31 -12.73 0.42 -10.23
C ASN A 31 -11.30 -0.07 -10.05
N ARG A 32 -10.34 0.85 -10.05
CA ARG A 32 -8.93 0.53 -9.85
C ARG A 32 -8.66 0.11 -8.41
N ASP A 33 -8.06 -1.07 -8.23
CA ASP A 33 -7.56 -1.54 -6.95
C ASP A 33 -6.07 -1.23 -6.78
N ILE A 34 -5.68 -0.88 -5.56
CA ILE A 34 -4.27 -0.77 -5.19
C ILE A 34 -3.59 -2.14 -5.31
N ILE A 35 -2.37 -2.13 -5.82
CA ILE A 35 -1.52 -3.30 -5.89
C ILE A 35 -0.31 -3.05 -4.99
N ILE A 36 -0.10 -3.87 -3.98
CA ILE A 36 1.15 -3.89 -3.22
C ILE A 36 2.17 -4.61 -4.09
N SER A 37 3.08 -3.83 -4.68
CA SER A 37 4.12 -4.36 -5.58
C SER A 37 5.14 -5.16 -4.81
N GLU A 38 5.58 -4.65 -3.66
CA GLU A 38 6.49 -5.31 -2.74
C GLU A 38 6.18 -4.88 -1.31
N ALA A 39 6.40 -5.80 -0.38
CA ALA A 39 6.42 -5.50 1.04
C ALA A 39 7.53 -6.33 1.69
N LYS A 40 8.37 -5.68 2.49
CA LYS A 40 9.59 -6.26 3.07
C LYS A 40 9.77 -5.82 4.51
N ILE A 41 10.32 -6.71 5.31
CA ILE A 41 10.84 -6.37 6.63
C ILE A 41 12.34 -6.06 6.48
N ALA A 42 12.77 -4.97 7.10
CA ALA A 42 14.13 -4.46 6.99
C ALA A 42 14.58 -3.79 8.29
N THR A 43 15.86 -3.52 8.41
CA THR A 43 16.39 -2.77 9.56
C THR A 43 16.10 -1.28 9.49
N GLY A 44 15.80 -0.77 8.31
CA GLY A 44 15.51 0.64 8.06
C GLY A 44 15.40 0.94 6.58
N VAL A 45 15.44 2.22 6.25
CA VAL A 45 15.47 2.74 4.87
C VAL A 45 16.59 3.74 4.71
N ASP A 46 17.12 3.87 3.50
CA ASP A 46 18.12 4.87 3.15
C ASP A 46 17.47 6.24 2.83
N SER A 47 18.30 7.20 2.40
CA SER A 47 17.85 8.55 2.01
C SER A 47 16.92 8.57 0.79
N GLN A 48 16.90 7.51 -0.01
CA GLN A 48 16.02 7.32 -1.17
C GLN A 48 14.78 6.49 -0.84
N MET A 49 14.53 6.20 0.42
CA MET A 49 13.44 5.35 0.89
C MET A 49 13.53 3.89 0.39
N LEU A 50 14.73 3.40 0.10
CA LEU A 50 14.97 1.99 -0.22
C LEU A 50 15.27 1.20 1.06
N PRO A 51 14.80 -0.06 1.16
CA PRO A 51 14.98 -0.85 2.38
C PRO A 51 16.45 -1.27 2.55
N ILE A 52 16.96 -1.12 3.78
CA ILE A 52 18.32 -1.52 4.16
C ILE A 52 18.25 -2.84 4.92
N LYS A 53 19.12 -3.78 4.56
CA LYS A 53 19.24 -5.11 5.21
C LYS A 53 17.88 -5.79 5.35
N VAL A 54 17.29 -6.13 4.23
CA VAL A 54 16.06 -6.93 4.17
C VAL A 54 16.32 -8.29 4.79
N THR A 55 15.59 -8.62 5.85
CA THR A 55 15.70 -9.91 6.57
C THR A 55 14.43 -10.20 7.33
N ASN A 56 14.18 -11.48 7.58
CA ASN A 56 13.11 -11.94 8.47
C ASN A 56 13.65 -12.45 9.81
N PHE A 57 14.98 -12.34 10.04
CA PHE A 57 15.62 -12.76 11.28
C PHE A 57 16.45 -11.60 11.84
N PHE A 58 16.16 -11.22 13.07
CA PHE A 58 16.81 -10.11 13.75
C PHE A 58 17.53 -10.60 15.01
N PRO A 59 18.66 -10.00 15.34
CA PRO A 59 19.37 -10.35 16.58
C PRO A 59 18.61 -9.90 17.80
N LYS A 60 18.89 -10.56 18.91
CA LYS A 60 18.52 -10.09 20.25
C LYS A 60 18.98 -8.64 20.45
N ASN A 61 18.22 -7.86 21.17
CA ASN A 61 18.44 -6.42 21.40
C ASN A 61 18.12 -5.51 20.18
N THR A 62 17.37 -5.99 19.21
CA THR A 62 16.82 -5.14 18.16
C THR A 62 15.82 -4.13 18.75
N GLU A 63 16.04 -2.84 18.52
CA GLU A 63 15.21 -1.76 19.07
C GLU A 63 14.12 -1.29 18.11
N LYS A 64 14.36 -1.43 16.81
CA LYS A 64 13.42 -1.00 15.76
C LYS A 64 13.47 -1.90 14.55
N ILE A 65 12.32 -2.02 13.89
CA ILE A 65 12.13 -2.79 12.65
C ILE A 65 11.26 -1.98 11.73
N SER A 66 11.57 -2.02 10.43
CA SER A 66 10.84 -1.35 9.37
C SER A 66 10.01 -2.33 8.56
N ALA A 67 8.74 -2.03 8.36
CA ALA A 67 7.92 -2.61 7.32
C ALA A 67 7.90 -1.65 6.13
N TRP A 68 8.62 -1.98 5.09
CA TRP A 68 8.70 -1.21 3.86
C TRP A 68 7.66 -1.72 2.87
N ILE A 69 6.87 -0.81 2.33
CA ILE A 69 5.72 -1.12 1.46
C ILE A 69 5.83 -0.28 0.20
N SER A 70 5.75 -0.93 -0.95
CA SER A 70 5.68 -0.29 -2.26
C SER A 70 4.33 -0.61 -2.91
N TRP A 71 3.71 0.39 -3.50
CA TRP A 71 2.42 0.23 -4.17
C TRP A 71 2.38 0.90 -5.53
N ARG A 72 1.44 0.43 -6.35
CA ARG A 72 1.05 1.02 -7.62
C ARG A 72 -0.46 0.96 -7.80
N ASN A 73 -0.96 1.69 -8.80
CA ASN A 73 -2.37 1.67 -9.19
C ASN A 73 -3.34 2.12 -8.09
N ALA A 74 -2.87 2.87 -7.09
CA ALA A 74 -3.71 3.35 -6.01
C ALA A 74 -4.54 4.56 -6.41
N LYS A 75 -5.73 4.69 -5.80
CA LYS A 75 -6.45 5.96 -5.74
C LYS A 75 -5.86 6.82 -4.63
N ILE A 76 -5.79 8.13 -4.86
CA ILE A 76 -5.41 9.08 -3.83
C ILE A 76 -6.41 8.99 -2.67
N ASN A 77 -5.92 9.11 -1.44
CA ASN A 77 -6.67 8.96 -0.19
C ASN A 77 -7.14 7.52 0.12
N THR A 78 -6.67 6.50 -0.62
CA THR A 78 -6.83 5.11 -0.20
C THR A 78 -6.24 4.92 1.19
N GLN A 79 -6.96 4.22 2.06
CA GLN A 79 -6.50 3.90 3.41
C GLN A 79 -5.94 2.48 3.45
N LEU A 80 -4.70 2.35 3.89
CA LEU A 80 -4.11 1.08 4.29
C LEU A 80 -3.98 1.04 5.80
N LEU A 81 -4.31 -0.10 6.40
CA LEU A 81 -4.07 -0.36 7.81
C LEU A 81 -2.92 -1.35 7.94
N VAL A 82 -1.87 -0.96 8.65
CA VAL A 82 -0.70 -1.80 8.95
C VAL A 82 -0.78 -2.23 10.41
N LYS A 83 -1.00 -3.51 10.65
CA LYS A 83 -1.19 -4.07 12.00
C LYS A 83 0.02 -4.89 12.40
N TRP A 84 0.65 -4.51 13.49
CA TRP A 84 1.76 -5.23 14.10
C TRP A 84 1.25 -6.14 15.22
N HIS A 85 1.68 -7.39 15.20
CA HIS A 85 1.25 -8.40 16.14
C HIS A 85 2.43 -9.24 16.63
N TYR A 86 2.55 -9.41 17.94
CA TYR A 86 3.47 -10.34 18.55
C TYR A 86 2.81 -11.70 18.67
N VAL A 87 3.22 -12.62 17.80
CA VAL A 87 2.53 -13.91 17.62
C VAL A 87 2.79 -14.86 18.79
N THR A 88 3.99 -14.82 19.36
CA THR A 88 4.41 -15.72 20.44
C THR A 88 3.44 -15.71 21.62
N ASP A 89 2.97 -14.53 22.03
CA ASP A 89 2.04 -14.36 23.16
C ASP A 89 0.65 -13.88 22.73
N ASP A 90 0.38 -13.85 21.40
CA ASP A 90 -0.88 -13.38 20.82
C ASP A 90 -1.26 -11.95 21.24
N ILE A 91 -0.30 -11.02 21.19
CA ILE A 91 -0.48 -9.64 21.61
C ILE A 91 -0.54 -8.70 20.39
N PRO A 92 -1.65 -7.97 20.19
CA PRO A 92 -1.67 -6.87 19.23
C PRO A 92 -0.79 -5.73 19.78
N ILE A 93 0.15 -5.23 18.94
CA ILE A 93 1.12 -4.23 19.39
C ILE A 93 0.67 -2.83 19.00
N TYR A 94 0.42 -2.64 17.68
CA TYR A 94 0.29 -1.32 17.10
C TYR A 94 -0.42 -1.37 15.75
N ASP A 95 -1.35 -0.45 15.55
CA ASP A 95 -2.08 -0.26 14.30
C ASP A 95 -1.72 1.11 13.71
N TYR A 96 -1.25 1.13 12.47
CA TYR A 96 -0.90 2.35 11.76
C TYR A 96 -1.78 2.53 10.51
N SER A 97 -2.51 3.64 10.45
CA SER A 97 -3.29 4.02 9.27
C SER A 97 -2.45 4.84 8.32
N LEU A 98 -2.19 4.29 7.14
CA LEU A 98 -1.45 4.94 6.07
C LEU A 98 -2.43 5.47 5.03
N THR A 99 -2.45 6.78 4.83
CA THR A 99 -3.21 7.42 3.75
C THR A 99 -2.33 7.53 2.51
N ILE A 100 -2.76 6.94 1.41
CA ILE A 100 -2.01 6.93 0.14
C ILE A 100 -2.10 8.29 -0.54
N PRO A 101 -0.98 9.03 -0.70
CA PRO A 101 -0.98 10.38 -1.24
C PRO A 101 -0.94 10.43 -2.77
N LYS A 102 -0.56 9.35 -3.43
CA LYS A 102 -0.37 9.30 -4.89
C LYS A 102 -0.51 7.88 -5.45
N LYS A 103 -0.68 7.80 -6.77
CA LYS A 103 -0.93 6.56 -7.50
C LYS A 103 0.13 5.48 -7.28
N GLU A 104 1.39 5.86 -7.19
CA GLU A 104 2.54 4.99 -6.97
C GLU A 104 3.42 5.58 -5.89
N GLY A 105 4.02 4.72 -5.07
CA GLY A 105 4.90 5.20 -4.02
C GLY A 105 5.41 4.11 -3.11
N VAL A 106 6.12 4.58 -2.10
CA VAL A 106 6.67 3.75 -1.03
C VAL A 106 6.35 4.38 0.32
N ALA A 107 6.23 3.56 1.35
CA ALA A 107 6.14 3.97 2.73
C ALA A 107 6.99 3.06 3.62
N ASN A 108 7.44 3.62 4.72
CA ASN A 108 8.14 2.90 5.76
C ASN A 108 7.37 3.05 7.08
N VAL A 109 6.83 1.95 7.56
CA VAL A 109 6.13 1.90 8.86
C VAL A 109 7.06 1.24 9.86
N VAL A 110 7.40 1.96 10.92
CA VAL A 110 8.40 1.54 11.89
C VAL A 110 7.73 1.08 13.18
N LEU A 111 8.12 -0.11 13.65
CA LEU A 111 7.92 -0.54 15.02
C LEU A 111 9.20 -0.26 15.79
N ALA A 112 9.13 0.58 16.82
CA ALA A 112 10.26 0.93 17.66
C ALA A 112 9.88 0.90 19.13
N MET A 113 10.84 0.47 19.95
CA MET A 113 10.74 0.59 21.40
C MET A 113 11.30 1.95 21.85
N PRO A 114 10.90 2.45 23.03
CA PRO A 114 11.55 3.59 23.63
C PRO A 114 13.06 3.40 23.74
N GLU A 115 13.80 4.49 23.73
CA GLU A 115 15.27 4.50 23.81
C GLU A 115 15.80 3.60 24.93
N GLY A 116 16.78 2.78 24.61
CA GLY A 116 17.39 1.81 25.52
C GLY A 116 16.58 0.55 25.80
N LYS A 117 15.44 0.36 25.11
CA LYS A 117 14.65 -0.86 25.21
C LYS A 117 14.65 -1.62 23.89
N SER A 118 14.74 -2.92 23.96
CA SER A 118 14.68 -3.81 22.80
C SER A 118 13.30 -4.47 22.67
N LEU A 119 12.97 -4.82 21.44
CA LEU A 119 11.80 -5.64 21.14
C LEU A 119 11.97 -7.04 21.75
N PRO A 120 10.92 -7.62 22.36
CA PRO A 120 10.96 -8.99 22.87
C PRO A 120 11.39 -10.00 21.82
N SER A 121 12.12 -11.04 22.25
CA SER A 121 12.43 -12.20 21.39
C SER A 121 11.16 -12.97 21.07
N GLY A 122 11.04 -13.46 19.86
CA GLY A 122 9.90 -14.25 19.43
C GLY A 122 9.44 -13.96 18.00
N LEU A 123 8.28 -14.49 17.64
CA LEU A 123 7.68 -14.40 16.32
C LEU A 123 6.71 -13.22 16.23
N TYR A 124 6.83 -12.48 15.14
CA TYR A 124 6.00 -11.32 14.82
C TYR A 124 5.35 -11.46 13.45
N LYS A 125 4.22 -10.80 13.27
CA LYS A 125 3.62 -10.58 11.94
C LYS A 125 3.19 -9.14 11.75
N VAL A 126 3.15 -8.75 10.49
CA VAL A 126 2.61 -7.46 10.02
C VAL A 126 1.57 -7.75 8.98
N ASP A 127 0.33 -7.40 9.26
CA ASP A 127 -0.78 -7.49 8.32
C ASP A 127 -1.03 -6.14 7.66
N ILE A 128 -1.12 -6.14 6.34
CA ILE A 128 -1.46 -4.96 5.53
C ILE A 128 -2.87 -5.17 4.99
N LEU A 129 -3.80 -4.29 5.41
CA LEU A 129 -5.20 -4.36 5.03
C LEU A 129 -5.60 -3.15 4.19
N LEU A 130 -6.43 -3.39 3.18
CA LEU A 130 -7.11 -2.34 2.44
C LEU A 130 -8.37 -1.92 3.19
N GLY A 131 -8.47 -0.63 3.49
CA GLY A 131 -9.44 -0.15 4.45
C GLY A 131 -9.15 -0.76 5.83
N LYS A 132 -10.20 -1.20 6.53
CA LYS A 132 -10.06 -1.85 7.86
C LYS A 132 -10.32 -3.36 7.82
N LYS A 133 -10.66 -3.93 6.66
CA LYS A 133 -11.28 -5.28 6.60
C LYS A 133 -10.61 -6.25 5.64
N ARG A 134 -10.00 -5.80 4.54
CA ARG A 134 -9.49 -6.69 3.51
C ARG A 134 -7.98 -6.88 3.64
N LEU A 135 -7.56 -8.04 4.10
CA LEU A 135 -6.16 -8.44 4.15
C LEU A 135 -5.59 -8.56 2.73
N ILE A 136 -4.50 -7.83 2.46
CA ILE A 136 -3.80 -7.86 1.18
C ILE A 136 -2.49 -8.66 1.29
N LYS A 137 -1.73 -8.44 2.38
CA LYS A 137 -0.40 -9.01 2.57
C LYS A 137 -0.12 -9.24 4.04
N THR A 138 0.55 -10.35 4.35
CA THR A 138 1.13 -10.62 5.66
C THR A 138 2.63 -10.82 5.52
N LEU A 139 3.39 -10.16 6.38
CA LEU A 139 4.83 -10.36 6.56
C LEU A 139 5.07 -10.97 7.93
N THR A 140 6.06 -11.85 8.03
CA THR A 140 6.48 -12.46 9.30
C THR A 140 7.97 -12.27 9.51
N PHE A 141 8.38 -12.12 10.75
CA PHE A 141 9.79 -12.07 11.15
C PHE A 141 9.97 -12.57 12.57
N GLU A 142 11.20 -12.90 12.90
CA GLU A 142 11.58 -13.43 14.20
C GLU A 142 12.74 -12.61 14.80
N ILE A 143 12.68 -12.37 16.10
CA ILE A 143 13.77 -11.83 16.91
C ILE A 143 14.28 -12.95 17.80
N GLN A 144 15.59 -13.19 17.73
CA GLN A 144 16.29 -14.22 18.52
C GLN A 144 16.34 -13.90 20.02
#